data_8371ab0125378a9e977359bfbd5317e3
#
_entry.id   8371ab0125378a9e977359bfbd5317e3
#
_cell.length_a   1.000
_cell.length_b   1.000
_cell.length_c   1.000
_cell.angle_alpha   90.00
_cell.angle_beta   90.00
_cell.angle_gamma   90.00
#
_symmetry.space_group_name_H-M   'P 1'
#
loop_
_entity.id
_entity.type
_entity.pdbx_description
1 polymer ?
#
loop_
_entity_poly.entity_id
_entity_poly.type
_entity_poly.pdbx_seq_one_letter_code
_entity_poly.pdbx_strand_id
1 'polypeptide(L)'
;MREMGVTSQRGTFVAVLVVVWLITANAMNVRAVLFQSTGDPAYNTNAPTGALAESGWQYEGFWSTSLEVFTNHYPVGNWLGTPIAPQFFISAAHIYGSTNDVFVFRGVTYHPVAQYTTLDSDLAIWQVAETFPYYAPLYTSSGETNSPAMVFGRGTDRGVPVVVEGLTNGWTWGVTNWVERWGQSTVSSVTNFGLGIGDVLQCTFDGDTGSNTCDISYGDSGGGVFIENDGVWELAGINYSADGPFNVDATSSNSFNASMIDAGGLYQEVTPGDWELQPATNAAPIPSAFYSTRISANLDWIESVINFDVGPDLQMDGVQINGNDAEISFATGSNRVYYVESTADVVNGPWSTIISNVPGTGGIVTVTDANAASSPSRYYRIGLSQ
;
A
#
# COMPACT_ATOMS: atom_id res chain seq x y z
N MET A 1 32.06 26.52 65.34
CA MET A 1 30.87 25.76 65.10
C MET A 1 30.07 26.52 64.04
N ARG A 2 30.06 26.01 62.79
CA ARG A 2 29.22 26.51 61.70
C ARG A 2 28.31 25.35 61.27
N GLU A 3 27.03 25.55 61.50
CA GLU A 3 26.00 24.63 61.01
C GLU A 3 25.85 24.76 59.48
N MET A 4 25.97 23.64 58.79
CA MET A 4 25.62 23.54 57.40
C MET A 4 24.15 23.09 57.24
N GLY A 5 23.31 24.01 56.81
CA GLY A 5 21.93 23.71 56.47
C GLY A 5 21.85 22.85 55.18
N VAL A 6 21.27 21.69 55.32
CA VAL A 6 20.90 20.81 54.18
C VAL A 6 19.51 21.23 53.69
N THR A 7 19.44 21.83 52.51
CA THR A 7 18.18 22.08 51.81
C THR A 7 17.76 20.81 51.11
N SER A 8 16.72 20.16 51.62
CA SER A 8 16.03 19.04 50.94
C SER A 8 15.19 19.60 49.79
N GLN A 9 15.60 19.36 48.58
CA GLN A 9 14.71 19.50 47.44
C GLN A 9 13.72 18.29 47.42
N ARG A 10 12.47 18.57 47.73
CA ARG A 10 11.37 17.61 47.50
C ARG A 10 11.06 17.61 46.03
N GLY A 11 11.53 16.62 45.30
CA GLY A 11 11.05 16.30 44.00
C GLY A 11 9.58 15.81 44.10
N THR A 12 8.68 16.54 43.48
CA THR A 12 7.28 16.12 43.36
C THR A 12 7.25 15.00 42.32
N PHE A 13 7.15 13.76 42.76
CA PHE A 13 6.83 12.63 41.87
C PHE A 13 5.36 12.75 41.49
N VAL A 14 5.08 13.08 40.26
CA VAL A 14 3.74 12.94 39.63
C VAL A 14 3.54 11.47 39.37
N ALA A 15 2.68 10.80 40.11
CA ALA A 15 2.29 9.43 39.85
C ALA A 15 1.24 9.45 38.75
N VAL A 16 1.62 9.06 37.55
CA VAL A 16 0.67 8.82 36.42
C VAL A 16 -0.08 7.53 36.73
N LEU A 17 -1.38 7.63 37.03
CA LEU A 17 -2.24 6.49 37.31
C LEU A 17 -2.96 6.12 36.01
N VAL A 18 -2.43 5.15 35.23
CA VAL A 18 -3.12 4.55 34.11
C VAL A 18 -4.03 3.45 34.66
N VAL A 19 -5.35 3.67 34.64
CA VAL A 19 -6.34 2.69 35.06
C VAL A 19 -6.85 1.97 33.81
N VAL A 20 -6.31 0.78 33.56
CA VAL A 20 -6.86 -0.14 32.53
C VAL A 20 -8.00 -0.92 33.19
N TRP A 21 -9.24 -0.58 32.84
CA TRP A 21 -10.40 -1.35 33.26
C TRP A 21 -10.55 -2.58 32.38
N LEU A 22 -10.24 -3.76 32.91
CA LEU A 22 -10.64 -5.05 32.32
C LEU A 22 -12.14 -5.24 32.55
N ILE A 23 -12.94 -4.75 31.63
CA ILE A 23 -14.37 -5.10 31.57
C ILE A 23 -14.47 -6.41 30.79
N THR A 24 -14.99 -7.47 31.43
CA THR A 24 -15.39 -8.69 30.71
C THR A 24 -16.56 -8.34 29.79
N ALA A 25 -16.22 -8.06 28.53
CA ALA A 25 -17.19 -7.68 27.54
C ALA A 25 -17.83 -8.94 26.90
N ASN A 26 -19.16 -8.88 26.78
CA ASN A 26 -19.88 -9.70 25.82
C ASN A 26 -19.24 -9.54 24.44
N ALA A 27 -19.16 -10.63 23.69
CA ALA A 27 -18.61 -10.67 22.34
C ALA A 27 -19.30 -9.60 21.46
N MET A 28 -18.69 -8.42 21.34
CA MET A 28 -19.08 -7.40 20.38
C MET A 28 -18.33 -7.65 19.08
N ASN A 29 -19.04 -7.58 17.98
CA ASN A 29 -18.51 -7.71 16.63
C ASN A 29 -17.61 -6.50 16.30
N VAL A 30 -16.40 -6.74 15.88
CA VAL A 30 -15.25 -5.83 15.87
C VAL A 30 -14.77 -5.57 14.43
N ARG A 31 -14.23 -4.39 14.06
CA ARG A 31 -14.04 -3.97 12.64
C ARG A 31 -12.89 -2.96 12.43
N ALA A 32 -12.37 -2.83 11.17
CA ALA A 32 -11.17 -2.16 10.68
C ALA A 32 -11.12 -0.62 10.75
N VAL A 33 -9.94 -0.01 10.63
CA VAL A 33 -9.46 1.36 10.89
C VAL A 33 -10.08 2.01 12.14
N LEU A 34 -9.25 2.63 12.96
CA LEU A 34 -9.72 3.29 14.18
C LEU A 34 -10.17 4.71 13.90
N PHE A 35 -11.38 5.07 14.36
CA PHE A 35 -11.88 6.43 14.24
C PHE A 35 -11.72 7.20 15.53
N GLN A 36 -11.33 8.47 15.40
CA GLN A 36 -11.27 9.38 16.53
C GLN A 36 -12.68 9.68 17.08
N SER A 37 -13.66 9.87 16.20
CA SER A 37 -15.00 10.32 16.52
C SER A 37 -15.89 9.26 17.15
N THR A 38 -15.71 7.98 16.79
CA THR A 38 -16.63 6.91 17.18
C THR A 38 -15.97 5.56 17.34
N GLY A 39 -16.50 4.73 18.24
CA GLY A 39 -16.25 3.30 18.35
C GLY A 39 -17.36 2.45 17.73
N ASP A 40 -18.27 3.04 16.95
CA ASP A 40 -19.37 2.30 16.31
C ASP A 40 -18.81 1.29 15.31
N PRO A 41 -19.03 0.00 15.54
CA PRO A 41 -18.53 -1.04 14.66
C PRO A 41 -19.11 -1.03 13.25
N ALA A 42 -20.24 -0.40 13.01
CA ALA A 42 -20.87 -0.28 11.68
C ALA A 42 -20.43 0.97 10.90
N TYR A 43 -19.62 1.84 11.52
CA TYR A 43 -19.22 3.10 10.89
C TYR A 43 -18.31 2.86 9.67
N ASN A 44 -18.65 3.46 8.54
CA ASN A 44 -17.92 3.40 7.26
C ASN A 44 -17.61 1.98 6.72
N THR A 45 -18.54 1.04 6.94
CA THR A 45 -18.45 -0.35 6.44
C THR A 45 -19.09 -0.56 5.07
N ASN A 46 -19.62 0.49 4.47
CA ASN A 46 -20.16 0.50 3.12
C ASN A 46 -19.36 1.48 2.26
N ALA A 47 -19.40 1.30 0.95
CA ALA A 47 -18.73 2.20 0.02
C ALA A 47 -19.05 3.68 0.31
N PRO A 48 -18.07 4.58 0.21
CA PRO A 48 -18.30 6.01 0.33
C PRO A 48 -19.33 6.51 -0.69
N THR A 49 -20.04 7.57 -0.35
CA THR A 49 -21.09 8.16 -1.21
C THR A 49 -20.91 9.66 -1.37
N GLY A 50 -21.67 10.27 -2.27
CA GLY A 50 -21.60 11.73 -2.52
C GLY A 50 -20.25 12.14 -3.12
N ALA A 51 -19.62 13.17 -2.55
CA ALA A 51 -18.33 13.66 -3.04
C ALA A 51 -17.18 12.67 -2.86
N LEU A 52 -17.33 11.67 -1.98
CA LEU A 52 -16.33 10.62 -1.75
C LEU A 52 -16.65 9.33 -2.53
N ALA A 53 -17.69 9.31 -3.37
CA ALA A 53 -17.92 8.19 -4.26
C ALA A 53 -16.69 7.99 -5.16
N GLU A 54 -16.37 6.73 -5.45
CA GLU A 54 -15.22 6.35 -6.29
C GLU A 54 -13.83 6.72 -5.74
N SER A 55 -13.74 7.05 -4.43
CA SER A 55 -12.49 7.48 -3.79
C SER A 55 -11.50 6.34 -3.46
N GLY A 56 -11.63 5.17 -4.09
CA GLY A 56 -10.71 4.04 -3.91
C GLY A 56 -11.37 2.73 -3.50
N TRP A 57 -12.50 2.77 -2.76
CA TRP A 57 -13.23 1.57 -2.32
C TRP A 57 -13.48 0.56 -3.45
N GLN A 58 -13.78 1.04 -4.66
CA GLN A 58 -14.03 0.22 -5.84
C GLN A 58 -12.80 -0.58 -6.28
N TYR A 59 -11.60 -0.20 -5.85
CA TYR A 59 -10.34 -0.86 -6.22
C TYR A 59 -9.82 -1.81 -5.15
N GLU A 60 -10.42 -1.87 -3.95
CA GLU A 60 -9.97 -2.75 -2.89
C GLU A 60 -10.46 -4.18 -3.09
N GLY A 61 -9.55 -5.12 -2.96
CA GLY A 61 -9.79 -6.55 -2.87
C GLY A 61 -9.07 -7.12 -1.65
N PHE A 62 -9.24 -8.40 -1.37
CA PHE A 62 -8.63 -9.00 -0.20
C PHE A 62 -8.12 -10.42 -0.43
N TRP A 63 -7.09 -10.77 0.30
CA TRP A 63 -6.61 -12.14 0.39
C TRP A 63 -7.63 -13.02 1.10
N SER A 64 -7.82 -14.23 0.60
CA SER A 64 -8.59 -15.25 1.30
C SER A 64 -7.74 -16.51 1.38
N THR A 65 -7.40 -16.90 2.58
CA THR A 65 -6.73 -18.18 2.81
C THR A 65 -7.76 -19.24 3.05
N SER A 66 -7.81 -20.24 2.19
CA SER A 66 -8.59 -21.47 2.41
C SER A 66 -7.88 -22.44 3.34
N LEU A 67 -6.66 -22.14 3.74
CA LEU A 67 -5.81 -22.95 4.59
C LEU A 67 -5.47 -22.18 5.85
N GLU A 68 -5.96 -22.63 7.00
CA GLU A 68 -5.40 -22.33 8.31
C GLU A 68 -3.98 -22.91 8.42
N VAL A 69 -3.04 -22.40 7.63
CA VAL A 69 -1.64 -22.75 7.79
C VAL A 69 -1.08 -21.89 8.91
N PHE A 70 -1.27 -22.33 10.12
CA PHE A 70 -0.52 -21.88 11.28
C PHE A 70 0.96 -22.29 11.14
N THR A 71 1.70 -21.62 10.31
CA THR A 71 3.14 -21.52 10.52
C THR A 71 3.35 -20.41 11.54
N ASN A 72 4.29 -20.54 12.45
CA ASN A 72 4.60 -19.66 13.60
C ASN A 72 4.68 -18.15 13.33
N HIS A 73 4.02 -17.65 12.33
CA HIS A 73 3.87 -16.28 11.90
C HIS A 73 2.38 -16.03 11.68
N TYR A 74 1.92 -14.86 11.98
CA TYR A 74 0.59 -14.31 11.94
C TYR A 74 -0.41 -14.99 10.98
N PRO A 75 -1.68 -15.15 11.37
CA PRO A 75 -2.68 -15.73 10.48
C PRO A 75 -2.71 -14.93 9.19
N VAL A 76 -2.33 -15.57 8.08
CA VAL A 76 -2.51 -15.01 6.74
C VAL A 76 -4.02 -14.95 6.52
N GLY A 77 -4.63 -13.80 6.66
CA GLY A 77 -6.08 -13.74 6.51
C GLY A 77 -6.56 -12.35 6.15
N ASN A 78 -7.26 -12.26 5.02
CA ASN A 78 -8.12 -11.16 4.66
C ASN A 78 -7.49 -9.75 4.56
N TRP A 79 -6.18 -9.65 4.42
CA TRP A 79 -5.48 -8.41 4.13
C TRP A 79 -5.95 -7.79 2.81
N LEU A 80 -5.87 -6.48 2.69
CA LEU A 80 -6.22 -5.81 1.44
C LEU A 80 -5.11 -5.86 0.40
N GLY A 81 -5.51 -5.59 -0.83
CA GLY A 81 -4.66 -5.33 -1.98
C GLY A 81 -5.46 -4.63 -3.07
N THR A 82 -4.76 -3.91 -3.91
CA THR A 82 -5.36 -3.03 -4.91
C THR A 82 -4.92 -3.46 -6.32
N PRO A 83 -5.81 -3.91 -7.21
CA PRO A 83 -5.50 -4.05 -8.63
C PRO A 83 -4.95 -2.76 -9.22
N ILE A 84 -3.82 -2.84 -9.93
CA ILE A 84 -3.11 -1.70 -10.54
C ILE A 84 -2.87 -1.87 -12.04
N ALA A 85 -3.10 -3.07 -12.58
CA ALA A 85 -3.02 -3.37 -14.01
C ALA A 85 -3.89 -4.60 -14.31
N PRO A 86 -4.14 -4.94 -15.58
CA PRO A 86 -5.07 -6.03 -15.97
C PRO A 86 -4.86 -7.36 -15.26
N GLN A 87 -3.64 -7.73 -14.92
CA GLN A 87 -3.32 -8.99 -14.23
C GLN A 87 -2.48 -8.80 -12.97
N PHE A 88 -2.40 -7.57 -12.45
CA PHE A 88 -1.54 -7.26 -11.32
C PHE A 88 -2.30 -6.52 -10.23
N PHE A 89 -2.08 -6.94 -8.98
CA PHE A 89 -2.45 -6.15 -7.81
C PHE A 89 -1.24 -5.93 -6.90
N ILE A 90 -1.29 -4.84 -6.14
CA ILE A 90 -0.24 -4.45 -5.20
C ILE A 90 -0.74 -4.57 -3.76
N SER A 91 0.14 -4.91 -2.83
CA SER A 91 -0.11 -4.99 -1.40
C SER A 91 1.19 -4.77 -0.63
N ALA A 92 1.17 -4.84 0.71
CA ALA A 92 2.38 -4.77 1.52
C ALA A 92 3.19 -6.07 1.45
N ALA A 93 4.51 -5.97 1.37
CA ALA A 93 5.37 -7.15 1.29
C ALA A 93 5.42 -7.94 2.61
N HIS A 94 5.33 -7.26 3.76
CA HIS A 94 5.40 -7.89 5.08
C HIS A 94 4.19 -8.76 5.44
N ILE A 95 3.12 -8.79 4.65
CA ILE A 95 1.95 -9.64 4.93
C ILE A 95 2.08 -11.08 4.44
N TYR A 96 3.17 -11.42 3.75
CA TYR A 96 3.57 -12.79 3.39
C TYR A 96 2.49 -13.65 2.70
N GLY A 97 1.90 -13.21 1.62
CA GLY A 97 1.04 -14.05 0.78
C GLY A 97 1.81 -15.14 0.02
N SER A 98 1.09 -16.08 -0.58
CA SER A 98 1.65 -17.12 -1.46
C SER A 98 0.79 -17.34 -2.71
N THR A 99 1.35 -17.98 -3.74
CA THR A 99 0.59 -18.37 -4.93
C THR A 99 -0.43 -19.49 -4.68
N ASN A 100 -0.46 -20.06 -3.47
CA ASN A 100 -1.50 -21.02 -3.06
C ASN A 100 -2.71 -20.34 -2.42
N ASP A 101 -2.60 -19.04 -2.08
CA ASP A 101 -3.69 -18.24 -1.58
C ASP A 101 -4.53 -17.73 -2.76
N VAL A 102 -5.72 -17.22 -2.48
CA VAL A 102 -6.55 -16.58 -3.48
C VAL A 102 -6.78 -15.12 -3.15
N PHE A 103 -6.90 -14.30 -4.18
CA PHE A 103 -7.28 -12.91 -4.07
C PHE A 103 -8.74 -12.76 -4.50
N VAL A 104 -9.56 -12.13 -3.68
CA VAL A 104 -10.98 -11.90 -3.98
C VAL A 104 -11.19 -10.43 -4.29
N PHE A 105 -11.64 -10.16 -5.50
CA PHE A 105 -11.97 -8.81 -5.96
C PHE A 105 -13.38 -8.78 -6.50
N ARG A 106 -14.24 -7.94 -5.95
CA ARG A 106 -15.66 -7.82 -6.33
C ARG A 106 -16.43 -9.15 -6.33
N GLY A 107 -16.11 -10.02 -5.36
CA GLY A 107 -16.73 -11.34 -5.24
C GLY A 107 -16.27 -12.38 -6.26
N VAL A 108 -15.29 -12.03 -7.09
CA VAL A 108 -14.62 -12.94 -8.03
C VAL A 108 -13.28 -13.36 -7.44
N THR A 109 -12.95 -14.64 -7.56
CA THR A 109 -11.68 -15.21 -7.11
C THR A 109 -10.64 -15.10 -8.21
N TYR A 110 -9.44 -14.66 -7.86
CA TYR A 110 -8.25 -14.55 -8.70
C TYR A 110 -7.14 -15.40 -8.12
N HIS A 111 -6.35 -16.05 -8.99
CA HIS A 111 -5.31 -16.97 -8.58
C HIS A 111 -3.93 -16.38 -8.86
N PRO A 112 -3.17 -16.01 -7.80
CA PRO A 112 -1.81 -15.55 -7.94
C PRO A 112 -0.94 -16.61 -8.59
N VAL A 113 -0.12 -16.21 -9.56
CA VAL A 113 0.83 -17.08 -10.28
C VAL A 113 2.28 -16.67 -10.06
N ALA A 114 2.53 -15.40 -9.70
CA ALA A 114 3.85 -14.90 -9.38
C ALA A 114 3.78 -13.75 -8.36
N GLN A 115 4.88 -13.55 -7.63
CA GLN A 115 5.10 -12.43 -6.72
C GLN A 115 6.37 -11.71 -7.10
N TYR A 116 6.33 -10.39 -7.06
CA TYR A 116 7.47 -9.50 -7.28
C TYR A 116 7.62 -8.60 -6.06
N THR A 117 8.83 -8.53 -5.52
CA THR A 117 9.21 -7.65 -4.40
C THR A 117 10.48 -6.90 -4.74
N THR A 118 10.74 -5.81 -4.03
CA THR A 118 12.02 -5.08 -4.12
C THR A 118 12.69 -5.03 -2.75
N LEU A 119 13.99 -4.79 -2.74
CA LEU A 119 14.74 -4.58 -1.49
C LEU A 119 14.65 -3.13 -0.98
N ASP A 120 14.04 -2.24 -1.76
CA ASP A 120 14.04 -0.80 -1.50
C ASP A 120 12.72 -0.30 -0.90
N SER A 121 11.67 -1.16 -0.86
CA SER A 121 10.39 -0.78 -0.28
C SER A 121 9.58 -2.00 0.21
N ASP A 122 8.59 -1.73 1.09
CA ASP A 122 7.65 -2.75 1.59
C ASP A 122 6.46 -2.95 0.63
N LEU A 123 6.74 -3.10 -0.66
CA LEU A 123 5.73 -3.39 -1.67
C LEU A 123 5.87 -4.79 -2.25
N ALA A 124 4.74 -5.46 -2.44
CA ALA A 124 4.64 -6.69 -3.21
C ALA A 124 3.61 -6.52 -4.33
N ILE A 125 4.00 -6.80 -5.56
CA ILE A 125 3.10 -6.91 -6.71
C ILE A 125 2.88 -8.38 -6.99
N TRP A 126 1.62 -8.73 -7.18
CA TRP A 126 1.19 -10.09 -7.48
C TRP A 126 0.57 -10.14 -8.85
N GLN A 127 1.05 -11.09 -9.66
CA GLN A 127 0.43 -11.41 -10.93
C GLN A 127 -0.61 -12.50 -10.72
N VAL A 128 -1.78 -12.35 -11.35
CA VAL A 128 -2.86 -13.34 -11.33
C VAL A 128 -3.09 -13.95 -12.71
N ALA A 129 -3.65 -15.15 -12.74
CA ALA A 129 -3.95 -15.85 -13.99
C ALA A 129 -5.09 -15.17 -14.77
N GLU A 130 -6.03 -14.55 -14.08
CA GLU A 130 -7.21 -13.90 -14.66
C GLU A 130 -6.95 -12.41 -14.91
N THR A 131 -7.89 -11.76 -15.59
CA THR A 131 -7.81 -10.32 -15.88
C THR A 131 -8.81 -9.55 -15.01
N PHE A 132 -8.34 -8.52 -14.31
CA PHE A 132 -9.19 -7.60 -13.57
C PHE A 132 -10.05 -6.76 -14.52
N PRO A 133 -11.34 -6.53 -14.21
CA PRO A 133 -12.23 -5.73 -15.07
C PRO A 133 -11.87 -4.24 -15.08
N TYR A 134 -11.21 -3.76 -14.02
CA TYR A 134 -10.68 -2.41 -13.87
C TYR A 134 -9.66 -2.39 -12.73
N TYR A 135 -8.87 -1.35 -12.65
CA TYR A 135 -7.77 -1.19 -11.70
C TYR A 135 -7.56 0.28 -11.35
N ALA A 136 -6.89 0.54 -10.23
CA ALA A 136 -6.62 1.88 -9.73
C ALA A 136 -5.58 2.61 -10.59
N PRO A 137 -5.80 3.88 -10.91
CA PRO A 137 -4.74 4.73 -11.42
C PRO A 137 -3.72 4.99 -10.31
N LEU A 138 -2.44 5.09 -10.69
CA LEU A 138 -1.35 5.36 -9.75
C LEU A 138 -1.12 6.87 -9.62
N TYR A 139 -0.89 7.32 -8.40
CA TYR A 139 -0.48 8.70 -8.14
C TYR A 139 0.97 8.90 -8.57
N THR A 140 1.18 9.69 -9.61
CA THR A 140 2.50 9.89 -10.24
C THR A 140 3.17 11.20 -9.86
N SER A 141 2.46 12.08 -9.15
CA SER A 141 2.99 13.36 -8.68
C SER A 141 3.82 13.19 -7.40
N SER A 142 4.61 14.19 -7.04
CA SER A 142 5.36 14.27 -5.79
C SER A 142 4.77 15.28 -4.80
N GLY A 143 3.50 15.65 -4.96
CA GLY A 143 2.81 16.68 -4.19
C GLY A 143 1.89 16.15 -3.10
N GLU A 144 2.18 14.99 -2.49
CA GLU A 144 1.28 14.33 -1.53
C GLU A 144 1.12 15.11 -0.21
N THR A 145 2.14 15.86 0.23
CA THR A 145 2.11 16.59 1.51
C THR A 145 0.99 17.62 1.53
N ASN A 146 0.20 17.64 2.61
CA ASN A 146 -1.02 18.40 2.83
C ASN A 146 -2.22 17.98 1.96
N SER A 147 -2.13 16.88 1.21
CA SER A 147 -3.27 16.36 0.46
C SER A 147 -4.19 15.57 1.38
N PRO A 148 -5.53 15.79 1.29
CA PRO A 148 -6.51 14.89 1.88
C PRO A 148 -6.38 13.50 1.28
N ALA A 149 -6.47 12.47 2.13
CA ALA A 149 -6.33 11.09 1.75
C ALA A 149 -7.51 10.25 2.23
N MET A 150 -7.92 9.28 1.39
CA MET A 150 -8.81 8.19 1.76
C MET A 150 -7.97 6.98 2.13
N VAL A 151 -8.30 6.35 3.25
CA VAL A 151 -7.54 5.23 3.83
C VAL A 151 -8.47 4.03 3.96
N PHE A 152 -8.03 2.88 3.45
CA PHE A 152 -8.79 1.63 3.49
C PHE A 152 -8.09 0.60 4.36
N GLY A 153 -8.87 -0.20 5.10
CA GLY A 153 -8.28 -1.21 5.95
C GLY A 153 -9.28 -2.29 6.39
N ARG A 154 -8.75 -3.33 7.03
CA ARG A 154 -9.51 -4.46 7.61
C ARG A 154 -8.95 -4.89 8.98
N GLY A 155 -8.32 -3.97 9.70
CA GLY A 155 -7.61 -4.20 10.95
C GLY A 155 -8.51 -4.32 12.18
N THR A 156 -8.11 -3.62 13.25
CA THR A 156 -8.80 -3.70 14.54
C THR A 156 -9.79 -2.56 14.73
N ASP A 157 -10.71 -2.76 15.65
CA ASP A 157 -11.56 -1.70 16.19
C ASP A 157 -10.81 -0.82 17.18
N ARG A 158 -11.51 0.24 17.55
CA ARG A 158 -11.18 1.04 18.69
C ARG A 158 -11.42 0.24 19.97
N GLY A 159 -10.34 -0.05 20.71
CA GLY A 159 -10.38 -0.76 21.98
C GLY A 159 -10.74 0.15 23.16
N VAL A 160 -10.16 -0.11 24.31
CA VAL A 160 -10.43 0.67 25.52
C VAL A 160 -9.74 2.03 25.45
N PRO A 161 -10.33 3.08 26.08
CA PRO A 161 -9.68 4.38 26.17
C PRO A 161 -8.32 4.29 26.89
N VAL A 162 -7.32 4.97 26.35
CA VAL A 162 -6.06 5.27 27.04
C VAL A 162 -6.27 6.59 27.79
N VAL A 163 -6.17 6.54 29.12
CA VAL A 163 -6.43 7.69 29.97
C VAL A 163 -5.13 8.15 30.63
N VAL A 164 -4.71 9.38 30.37
CA VAL A 164 -3.56 10.04 30.99
C VAL A 164 -4.07 11.23 31.78
N GLU A 165 -3.72 11.33 33.07
CA GLU A 165 -4.15 12.42 33.97
C GLU A 165 -5.68 12.67 33.99
N GLY A 166 -6.48 11.63 33.77
CA GLY A 166 -7.96 11.71 33.77
C GLY A 166 -8.57 12.15 32.44
N LEU A 167 -7.80 12.38 31.40
CA LEU A 167 -8.24 12.70 30.04
C LEU A 167 -8.09 11.49 29.12
N THR A 168 -9.03 11.32 28.22
CA THR A 168 -8.90 10.30 27.16
C THR A 168 -7.94 10.82 26.10
N ASN A 169 -6.78 10.19 26.00
CA ASN A 169 -5.69 10.57 25.11
C ASN A 169 -5.61 9.70 23.85
N GLY A 170 -6.43 8.66 23.76
CA GLY A 170 -6.48 7.74 22.62
C GLY A 170 -7.22 6.46 22.96
N TRP A 171 -7.05 5.46 22.13
CA TRP A 171 -7.67 4.15 22.32
C TRP A 171 -6.69 3.04 21.93
N THR A 172 -6.64 1.98 22.75
CA THR A 172 -5.90 0.78 22.39
C THR A 172 -6.49 0.15 21.13
N TRP A 173 -5.68 -0.63 20.42
CA TRP A 173 -6.19 -1.46 19.35
C TRP A 173 -7.04 -2.59 19.94
N GLY A 174 -8.20 -2.80 19.37
CA GLY A 174 -9.14 -3.83 19.78
C GLY A 174 -8.87 -5.16 19.09
N VAL A 175 -9.94 -5.87 18.77
CA VAL A 175 -9.87 -7.19 18.11
C VAL A 175 -10.04 -7.04 16.60
N THR A 176 -9.35 -7.85 15.80
CA THR A 176 -9.47 -7.88 14.34
C THR A 176 -10.62 -8.81 13.92
N ASN A 177 -11.47 -8.39 12.98
CA ASN A 177 -12.51 -9.22 12.40
C ASN A 177 -12.58 -9.19 10.87
N TRP A 178 -11.63 -8.46 10.26
CA TRP A 178 -11.45 -8.42 8.82
C TRP A 178 -12.62 -7.83 8.02
N VAL A 179 -13.41 -6.93 8.60
CA VAL A 179 -14.41 -6.14 7.87
C VAL A 179 -13.76 -4.89 7.31
N GLU A 180 -13.96 -4.66 6.03
CA GLU A 180 -13.42 -3.49 5.35
C GLU A 180 -14.09 -2.20 5.79
N ARG A 181 -13.30 -1.15 5.97
CA ARG A 181 -13.72 0.23 6.25
C ARG A 181 -12.86 1.22 5.49
N TRP A 182 -13.38 2.43 5.42
CA TRP A 182 -12.64 3.59 4.94
C TRP A 182 -12.66 4.70 5.98
N GLY A 183 -11.56 5.44 6.05
CA GLY A 183 -11.44 6.67 6.82
C GLY A 183 -10.77 7.76 6.01
N GLN A 184 -10.57 8.91 6.62
CA GLN A 184 -9.90 10.05 6.03
C GLN A 184 -8.72 10.48 6.91
N SER A 185 -7.68 10.98 6.28
CA SER A 185 -6.56 11.62 6.94
C SER A 185 -5.96 12.69 6.02
N THR A 186 -4.98 13.43 6.49
CA THR A 186 -4.17 14.34 5.69
C THR A 186 -2.72 13.84 5.71
N VAL A 187 -2.08 13.81 4.57
CA VAL A 187 -0.64 13.50 4.51
C VAL A 187 0.14 14.64 5.15
N SER A 188 0.66 14.43 6.34
CA SER A 188 1.40 15.44 7.10
C SER A 188 2.82 15.63 6.58
N SER A 189 3.46 14.57 6.14
CA SER A 189 4.81 14.60 5.56
C SER A 189 5.14 13.36 4.72
N VAL A 190 6.27 13.43 4.02
CA VAL A 190 6.94 12.26 3.43
C VAL A 190 8.23 12.04 4.21
N THR A 191 8.46 10.82 4.67
CA THR A 191 9.62 10.42 5.47
C THR A 191 10.30 9.20 4.84
N ASN A 192 11.64 9.13 4.90
CA ASN A 192 12.38 7.95 4.43
C ASN A 192 12.79 7.08 5.61
N PHE A 193 12.32 5.83 5.64
CA PHE A 193 12.63 4.84 6.69
C PHE A 193 13.87 3.99 6.38
N GLY A 194 14.59 4.31 5.31
CA GLY A 194 15.83 3.64 4.94
C GLY A 194 15.63 2.31 4.19
N LEU A 195 16.66 1.47 4.23
CA LEU A 195 16.73 0.22 3.47
C LEU A 195 15.59 -0.73 3.82
N GLY A 196 14.94 -1.26 2.80
CA GLY A 196 13.86 -2.25 2.89
C GLY A 196 12.46 -1.66 3.07
N ILE A 197 12.34 -0.34 3.31
CA ILE A 197 11.04 0.33 3.50
C ILE A 197 10.92 1.53 2.55
N GLY A 198 11.98 2.35 2.42
CA GLY A 198 12.02 3.50 1.53
C GLY A 198 11.19 4.69 2.00
N ASP A 199 10.63 5.44 1.05
CA ASP A 199 9.77 6.59 1.31
C ASP A 199 8.37 6.15 1.71
N VAL A 200 7.85 6.79 2.77
CA VAL A 200 6.50 6.59 3.28
C VAL A 200 5.74 7.91 3.38
N LEU A 201 4.45 7.85 3.15
CA LEU A 201 3.51 8.92 3.50
C LEU A 201 3.22 8.80 4.99
N GLN A 202 3.36 9.89 5.73
CA GLN A 202 2.98 9.99 7.13
C GLN A 202 1.64 10.71 7.25
N CYS A 203 0.72 10.15 8.02
CA CYS A 203 -0.56 10.75 8.36
C CYS A 203 -0.73 10.78 9.88
N THR A 204 -1.22 11.88 10.45
CA THR A 204 -1.36 12.06 11.91
C THR A 204 -2.80 11.88 12.38
N PHE A 205 -2.98 11.33 13.58
CA PHE A 205 -4.29 11.10 14.19
C PHE A 205 -4.78 12.33 14.96
N ASP A 206 -4.77 13.50 14.35
CA ASP A 206 -4.98 14.80 14.96
C ASP A 206 -6.41 15.38 14.83
N GLY A 207 -7.31 14.69 14.13
CA GLY A 207 -8.71 15.10 14.01
C GLY A 207 -9.01 16.14 12.92
N ASP A 208 -8.05 16.48 12.09
CA ASP A 208 -8.16 17.52 11.07
C ASP A 208 -9.20 17.21 9.96
N THR A 209 -9.49 15.94 9.70
CA THR A 209 -10.48 15.47 8.72
C THR A 209 -11.88 15.24 9.32
N GLY A 210 -12.12 15.65 10.56
CA GLY A 210 -13.44 15.61 11.20
C GLY A 210 -13.87 14.21 11.63
N SER A 211 -15.14 13.85 11.40
CA SER A 211 -15.69 12.58 11.91
C SER A 211 -15.09 11.32 11.28
N ASN A 212 -14.48 11.44 10.13
CA ASN A 212 -13.84 10.32 9.43
C ASN A 212 -12.34 10.20 9.72
N THR A 213 -11.77 11.06 10.58
CA THR A 213 -10.36 10.95 10.96
C THR A 213 -10.08 9.56 11.51
N CYS A 214 -9.11 8.88 10.91
CA CYS A 214 -8.75 7.52 11.24
C CYS A 214 -7.25 7.35 11.45
N ASP A 215 -6.91 6.28 12.14
CA ASP A 215 -5.58 5.68 12.23
C ASP A 215 -5.66 4.24 11.76
N ILE A 216 -4.53 3.66 11.38
CA ILE A 216 -4.44 2.24 11.05
C ILE A 216 -4.01 1.40 12.26
N SER A 217 -4.25 0.10 12.18
CA SER A 217 -3.95 -0.87 13.21
C SER A 217 -3.49 -2.19 12.61
N TYR A 218 -3.22 -3.18 13.45
CA TYR A 218 -2.96 -4.54 12.98
C TYR A 218 -4.11 -5.07 12.11
N GLY A 219 -3.81 -5.45 10.88
CA GLY A 219 -4.78 -5.95 9.90
C GLY A 219 -5.15 -4.96 8.81
N ASP A 220 -4.74 -3.68 8.93
CA ASP A 220 -4.93 -2.66 7.89
C ASP A 220 -3.81 -2.66 6.84
N SER A 221 -2.73 -3.41 7.06
CA SER A 221 -1.61 -3.56 6.11
C SER A 221 -2.11 -3.98 4.73
N GLY A 222 -1.51 -3.43 3.69
CA GLY A 222 -1.87 -3.70 2.30
C GLY A 222 -3.06 -2.92 1.77
N GLY A 223 -3.84 -2.25 2.62
CA GLY A 223 -4.91 -1.35 2.19
C GLY A 223 -4.39 -0.11 1.48
N GLY A 224 -5.12 0.36 0.48
CA GLY A 224 -4.76 1.52 -0.32
C GLY A 224 -4.96 2.84 0.42
N VAL A 225 -4.09 3.80 0.12
CA VAL A 225 -4.25 5.22 0.45
C VAL A 225 -4.40 5.98 -0.85
N PHE A 226 -5.53 6.68 -1.02
CA PHE A 226 -5.85 7.39 -2.26
C PHE A 226 -5.87 8.89 -2.04
N ILE A 227 -5.35 9.63 -3.00
CA ILE A 227 -5.34 11.09 -3.06
C ILE A 227 -6.08 11.53 -4.32
N GLU A 228 -6.91 12.56 -4.22
CA GLU A 228 -7.57 13.15 -5.38
C GLU A 228 -6.59 14.07 -6.12
N ASN A 229 -6.44 13.81 -7.42
CA ASN A 229 -5.61 14.60 -8.32
C ASN A 229 -6.43 14.95 -9.56
N ASP A 230 -6.69 16.24 -9.77
CA ASP A 230 -7.50 16.75 -10.87
C ASP A 230 -8.87 16.07 -11.06
N GLY A 231 -9.54 15.71 -9.96
CA GLY A 231 -10.85 15.06 -9.95
C GLY A 231 -10.81 13.54 -10.11
N VAL A 232 -9.62 12.93 -10.08
CA VAL A 232 -9.41 11.48 -10.11
C VAL A 232 -8.78 11.04 -8.82
N TRP A 233 -9.34 10.00 -8.18
CA TRP A 233 -8.72 9.37 -7.02
C TRP A 233 -7.65 8.37 -7.47
N GLU A 234 -6.42 8.62 -7.08
CA GLU A 234 -5.23 7.86 -7.48
C GLU A 234 -4.60 7.19 -6.27
N LEU A 235 -4.11 5.97 -6.46
CA LEU A 235 -3.42 5.21 -5.40
C LEU A 235 -2.07 5.87 -5.12
N ALA A 236 -1.92 6.46 -3.93
CA ALA A 236 -0.73 7.18 -3.49
C ALA A 236 0.13 6.40 -2.50
N GLY A 237 -0.46 5.46 -1.75
CA GLY A 237 0.25 4.68 -0.75
C GLY A 237 -0.39 3.32 -0.47
N ILE A 238 0.39 2.43 0.14
CA ILE A 238 -0.03 1.14 0.68
C ILE A 238 0.27 1.12 2.17
N ASN A 239 -0.73 0.86 3.01
CA ASN A 239 -0.59 0.85 4.47
C ASN A 239 0.53 -0.08 4.94
N TYR A 240 1.46 0.48 5.72
CA TYR A 240 2.65 -0.19 6.21
C TYR A 240 2.65 -0.39 7.73
N SER A 241 2.68 0.70 8.50
CA SER A 241 2.83 0.65 9.97
C SER A 241 2.21 1.88 10.64
N ALA A 242 2.10 1.84 11.96
CA ALA A 242 1.71 2.95 12.79
C ALA A 242 2.65 3.09 13.98
N ASP A 243 2.62 4.25 14.63
CA ASP A 243 3.37 4.54 15.85
C ASP A 243 3.03 3.58 16.99
N GLY A 244 4.00 3.35 17.85
CA GLY A 244 3.89 2.47 18.99
C GLY A 244 4.85 1.28 18.94
N PRO A 245 4.76 0.36 19.91
CA PRO A 245 3.87 0.38 21.06
C PRO A 245 4.16 1.52 22.04
N PHE A 246 3.18 1.79 22.91
CA PHE A 246 3.27 2.77 23.98
C PHE A 246 3.34 2.10 25.35
N ASN A 247 3.85 2.83 26.36
CA ASN A 247 3.86 2.38 27.75
C ASN A 247 3.91 3.58 28.72
N VAL A 248 3.67 3.29 29.99
CA VAL A 248 3.82 4.27 31.08
C VAL A 248 5.25 4.37 31.59
N ASP A 249 6.12 3.44 31.25
CA ASP A 249 7.54 3.40 31.59
C ASP A 249 8.38 2.94 30.38
N ALA A 250 9.71 3.09 30.50
CA ALA A 250 10.68 2.76 29.44
C ALA A 250 10.95 1.25 29.35
N THR A 251 9.91 0.42 29.35
CA THR A 251 10.04 -1.04 29.24
C THR A 251 8.99 -1.62 28.31
N SER A 252 9.26 -2.81 27.74
CA SER A 252 8.28 -3.56 26.97
C SER A 252 7.23 -4.30 27.83
N SER A 253 7.41 -4.34 29.15
CA SER A 253 6.47 -4.99 30.06
C SER A 253 5.18 -4.19 30.15
N ASN A 254 4.05 -4.82 29.77
CA ASN A 254 2.72 -4.21 29.70
C ASN A 254 2.58 -3.08 28.65
N SER A 255 3.46 -3.04 27.64
CA SER A 255 3.28 -2.15 26.50
C SER A 255 1.97 -2.48 25.74
N PHE A 256 1.42 -1.49 25.05
CA PHE A 256 0.17 -1.61 24.34
C PHE A 256 0.23 -0.85 23.01
N ASN A 257 -0.43 -1.37 21.99
CA ASN A 257 -0.65 -0.65 20.74
C ASN A 257 -1.91 0.21 20.88
N ALA A 258 -1.84 1.44 20.40
CA ALA A 258 -2.93 2.41 20.49
C ALA A 258 -2.83 3.46 19.38
N SER A 259 -3.98 4.05 19.05
CA SER A 259 -4.09 5.27 18.27
C SER A 259 -4.26 6.44 19.23
N MET A 260 -3.28 7.33 19.27
CA MET A 260 -3.20 8.39 20.27
C MET A 260 -3.56 9.74 19.65
N ILE A 261 -4.50 10.44 20.30
CA ILE A 261 -4.74 11.87 20.04
C ILE A 261 -3.61 12.70 20.66
N ASP A 262 -3.13 12.23 21.81
CA ASP A 262 -2.00 12.83 22.52
C ASP A 262 -1.21 11.75 23.24
N ALA A 263 0.01 11.49 22.79
CA ALA A 263 0.95 10.57 23.43
C ALA A 263 1.76 11.21 24.57
N GLY A 264 1.55 12.51 24.85
CA GLY A 264 2.28 13.24 25.88
C GLY A 264 2.21 12.57 27.24
N GLY A 265 3.36 12.36 27.85
CA GLY A 265 3.51 11.67 29.14
C GLY A 265 3.64 10.15 29.07
N LEU A 266 3.54 9.55 27.88
CA LEU A 266 3.82 8.13 27.64
C LEU A 266 5.20 7.93 27.02
N TYR A 267 5.73 6.73 27.17
CA TYR A 267 6.88 6.26 26.41
C TYR A 267 6.41 5.58 25.11
N GLN A 268 7.10 5.84 24.02
CA GLN A 268 6.91 5.18 22.73
C GLN A 268 8.17 4.38 22.38
N GLU A 269 8.03 3.16 21.92
CA GLU A 269 9.14 2.41 21.35
C GLU A 269 9.43 2.92 19.95
N VAL A 270 10.54 3.64 19.77
CA VAL A 270 10.93 4.25 18.48
C VAL A 270 11.77 3.29 17.64
N THR A 271 12.52 2.41 18.28
CA THR A 271 13.17 1.24 17.70
C THR A 271 13.13 0.09 18.71
N PRO A 272 13.26 -1.17 18.31
CA PRO A 272 13.16 -2.30 19.21
C PRO A 272 14.05 -2.16 20.46
N GLY A 273 13.42 -2.03 21.63
CA GLY A 273 14.08 -1.85 22.93
C GLY A 273 14.45 -0.41 23.29
N ASP A 274 14.26 0.54 22.40
CA ASP A 274 14.54 1.96 22.63
C ASP A 274 13.25 2.74 22.86
N TRP A 275 13.04 3.15 24.11
CA TRP A 275 11.82 3.79 24.58
C TRP A 275 12.06 5.27 24.85
N GLU A 276 11.39 6.13 24.12
CA GLU A 276 11.46 7.58 24.27
C GLU A 276 10.21 8.13 24.95
N LEU A 277 10.43 8.97 25.99
CA LEU A 277 9.33 9.70 26.64
C LEU A 277 8.80 10.77 25.69
N GLN A 278 7.52 10.68 25.36
CA GLN A 278 6.82 11.75 24.67
C GLN A 278 6.55 12.87 25.67
N PRO A 279 7.10 14.08 25.47
CA PRO A 279 7.04 15.11 26.49
C PRO A 279 5.60 15.60 26.68
N ALA A 280 5.09 15.53 27.92
CA ALA A 280 3.84 16.19 28.25
C ALA A 280 4.04 17.71 28.12
N THR A 281 3.47 18.32 27.11
CA THR A 281 3.54 19.76 26.88
C THR A 281 2.16 20.37 27.05
N ASN A 282 2.09 21.52 27.72
CA ASN A 282 0.86 22.31 27.79
C ASN A 282 0.58 23.08 26.48
N ALA A 283 1.38 22.86 25.44
CA ALA A 283 1.38 23.70 24.24
C ALA A 283 0.60 23.09 23.06
N ALA A 284 0.75 21.80 22.81
CA ALA A 284 0.02 21.10 21.74
C ALA A 284 0.01 19.59 22.02
N PRO A 285 -1.06 18.87 21.64
CA PRO A 285 -1.09 17.41 21.64
C PRO A 285 0.02 16.82 20.75
N ILE A 286 0.45 15.59 21.08
CA ILE A 286 1.37 14.79 20.27
C ILE A 286 0.58 13.60 19.73
N PRO A 287 -0.11 13.73 18.57
CA PRO A 287 -0.87 12.63 18.00
C PRO A 287 0.06 11.54 17.49
N SER A 288 -0.38 10.27 17.55
CA SER A 288 0.28 9.21 16.82
C SER A 288 0.15 9.40 15.31
N ALA A 289 1.02 8.74 14.58
CA ALA A 289 0.99 8.73 13.12
C ALA A 289 0.93 7.29 12.59
N PHE A 290 0.42 7.15 11.38
CA PHE A 290 0.60 5.96 10.58
C PHE A 290 1.34 6.27 9.29
N TYR A 291 1.84 5.20 8.67
CA TYR A 291 2.75 5.28 7.55
C TYR A 291 2.28 4.34 6.43
N SER A 292 2.34 4.85 5.20
CA SER A 292 2.00 4.06 4.00
C SER A 292 3.15 4.14 3.00
N THR A 293 3.57 3.01 2.45
CA THR A 293 4.64 2.95 1.46
C THR A 293 4.25 3.78 0.24
N ARG A 294 5.07 4.74 -0.12
CA ARG A 294 4.78 5.76 -1.13
C ARG A 294 4.82 5.18 -2.54
N ILE A 295 3.76 5.34 -3.32
CA ILE A 295 3.68 4.83 -4.69
C ILE A 295 4.56 5.65 -5.64
N SER A 296 4.50 6.98 -5.59
CA SER A 296 5.22 7.85 -6.52
C SER A 296 6.76 7.69 -6.46
N ALA A 297 7.30 7.25 -5.32
CA ALA A 297 8.73 6.92 -5.17
C ALA A 297 9.12 5.57 -5.78
N ASN A 298 8.16 4.70 -6.08
CA ASN A 298 8.36 3.33 -6.54
C ASN A 298 7.87 3.10 -7.98
N LEU A 299 7.52 4.16 -8.72
CA LEU A 299 6.90 4.05 -10.06
C LEU A 299 7.77 3.28 -11.04
N ASP A 300 9.07 3.57 -11.12
CA ASP A 300 9.98 2.88 -12.04
C ASP A 300 9.99 1.36 -11.82
N TRP A 301 9.99 0.93 -10.54
CA TRP A 301 9.90 -0.48 -10.20
C TRP A 301 8.53 -1.05 -10.52
N ILE A 302 7.45 -0.38 -10.13
CA ILE A 302 6.07 -0.82 -10.41
C ILE A 302 5.88 -0.99 -11.91
N GLU A 303 6.25 0.02 -12.70
CA GLU A 303 6.16 -0.02 -14.16
C GLU A 303 7.01 -1.15 -14.76
N SER A 304 8.20 -1.39 -14.23
CA SER A 304 9.05 -2.50 -14.68
C SER A 304 8.38 -3.86 -14.48
N VAL A 305 7.57 -4.02 -13.42
CA VAL A 305 6.84 -5.26 -13.12
C VAL A 305 5.59 -5.38 -13.96
N ILE A 306 4.71 -4.39 -13.92
CA ILE A 306 3.39 -4.48 -14.59
C ILE A 306 3.52 -4.46 -16.12
N ASN A 307 4.54 -3.80 -16.65
CA ASN A 307 4.83 -3.79 -18.07
C ASN A 307 5.72 -4.96 -18.53
N PHE A 308 6.18 -5.80 -17.57
CA PHE A 308 6.99 -6.97 -17.93
C PHE A 308 6.17 -8.01 -18.70
N ASP A 309 4.90 -8.18 -18.38
CA ASP A 309 4.01 -9.18 -19.00
C ASP A 309 3.00 -8.55 -19.96
N VAL A 310 2.54 -7.34 -19.69
CA VAL A 310 1.79 -6.51 -20.64
C VAL A 310 2.82 -5.64 -21.35
N GLY A 311 3.53 -6.24 -22.32
CA GLY A 311 4.23 -5.38 -23.29
C GLY A 311 3.28 -4.29 -23.74
N PRO A 312 3.75 -3.11 -24.15
CA PRO A 312 2.90 -2.21 -24.91
C PRO A 312 2.21 -3.11 -25.90
N ASP A 313 0.87 -3.02 -26.01
CA ASP A 313 0.16 -3.82 -27.03
C ASP A 313 1.11 -3.96 -28.17
N LEU A 314 1.55 -5.22 -28.52
CA LEU A 314 2.55 -5.43 -29.56
C LEU A 314 1.96 -4.85 -30.84
N GLN A 315 1.79 -3.55 -30.81
CA GLN A 315 1.09 -2.79 -31.81
C GLN A 315 2.13 -2.36 -32.82
N MET A 316 2.00 -2.92 -33.99
CA MET A 316 2.75 -2.47 -35.14
C MET A 316 2.30 -1.05 -35.46
N ASP A 317 3.20 -0.08 -35.33
CA ASP A 317 2.92 1.33 -35.60
C ASP A 317 2.77 1.56 -37.14
N GLY A 318 3.49 0.78 -37.94
CA GLY A 318 3.35 0.81 -39.38
C GLY A 318 4.35 -0.07 -40.11
N VAL A 319 4.03 -0.31 -41.39
CA VAL A 319 4.95 -0.89 -42.37
C VAL A 319 5.05 0.05 -43.56
N GLN A 320 6.26 0.47 -43.88
CA GLN A 320 6.54 1.34 -45.04
C GLN A 320 7.46 0.62 -46.01
N ILE A 321 7.18 0.77 -47.31
CA ILE A 321 8.08 0.26 -48.36
C ILE A 321 9.05 1.37 -48.76
N ASN A 322 10.36 1.09 -48.61
CA ASN A 322 11.42 1.95 -49.00
C ASN A 322 12.31 1.25 -50.04
N GLY A 323 12.08 1.61 -51.29
CA GLY A 323 12.69 0.88 -52.43
C GLY A 323 12.21 -0.57 -52.49
N ASN A 324 13.11 -1.53 -52.31
CA ASN A 324 12.79 -2.96 -52.29
C ASN A 324 12.58 -3.51 -50.89
N ASP A 325 12.80 -2.72 -49.87
CA ASP A 325 12.79 -3.14 -48.47
C ASP A 325 11.48 -2.72 -47.77
N ALA A 326 11.09 -3.45 -46.73
CA ALA A 326 10.03 -3.05 -45.81
C ALA A 326 10.61 -2.59 -44.48
N GLU A 327 10.24 -1.41 -44.06
CA GLU A 327 10.53 -0.87 -42.73
C GLU A 327 9.34 -1.10 -41.81
N ILE A 328 9.55 -1.89 -40.75
CA ILE A 328 8.53 -2.28 -39.78
C ILE A 328 8.78 -1.49 -38.49
N SER A 329 7.87 -0.59 -38.11
CA SER A 329 7.95 0.21 -36.92
C SER A 329 6.96 -0.29 -35.87
N PHE A 330 7.40 -0.35 -34.60
CA PHE A 330 6.59 -0.79 -33.48
C PHE A 330 7.05 -0.18 -32.15
N ALA A 331 6.12 0.02 -31.24
CA ALA A 331 6.41 0.49 -29.90
C ALA A 331 7.12 -0.60 -29.07
N THR A 332 8.11 -0.20 -28.27
CA THR A 332 8.90 -1.12 -27.45
C THR A 332 8.97 -0.63 -26.01
N GLY A 333 8.92 -1.53 -25.04
CA GLY A 333 9.27 -1.26 -23.65
C GLY A 333 10.78 -1.27 -23.45
N SER A 334 11.30 -0.44 -22.53
CA SER A 334 12.71 -0.49 -22.11
C SER A 334 13.03 -1.85 -21.50
N ASN A 335 14.30 -2.27 -21.63
CA ASN A 335 14.82 -3.53 -21.06
C ASN A 335 14.14 -4.82 -21.59
N ARG A 336 13.52 -4.77 -22.77
CA ARG A 336 12.92 -5.91 -23.45
C ARG A 336 13.67 -6.25 -24.70
N VAL A 337 13.55 -7.50 -25.13
CA VAL A 337 14.14 -7.97 -26.37
C VAL A 337 13.02 -8.52 -27.27
N TYR A 338 12.99 -8.07 -28.50
CA TYR A 338 11.96 -8.40 -29.47
C TYR A 338 12.51 -9.22 -30.62
N TYR A 339 11.62 -9.90 -31.31
CA TYR A 339 11.88 -10.48 -32.62
C TYR A 339 10.77 -10.12 -33.59
N VAL A 340 11.09 -10.09 -34.89
CA VAL A 340 10.15 -9.87 -35.95
C VAL A 340 10.18 -11.06 -36.90
N GLU A 341 9.01 -11.57 -37.24
CA GLU A 341 8.85 -12.68 -38.18
C GLU A 341 7.95 -12.27 -39.34
N SER A 342 8.11 -12.96 -40.48
CA SER A 342 7.26 -12.80 -41.64
C SER A 342 6.73 -14.11 -42.17
N THR A 343 5.61 -14.03 -42.86
CA THR A 343 5.04 -15.13 -43.67
C THR A 343 4.41 -14.59 -44.94
N ALA A 344 4.29 -15.42 -45.95
CA ALA A 344 3.52 -15.13 -47.15
C ALA A 344 2.05 -15.53 -47.06
N ASP A 345 1.70 -16.40 -46.09
CA ASP A 345 0.34 -16.91 -45.84
C ASP A 345 0.08 -16.84 -44.31
N VAL A 346 -0.79 -15.92 -43.88
CA VAL A 346 -1.09 -15.68 -42.50
C VAL A 346 -1.90 -16.81 -41.83
N VAL A 347 -2.59 -17.63 -42.62
CA VAL A 347 -3.46 -18.70 -42.12
C VAL A 347 -2.72 -20.03 -41.95
N ASN A 348 -1.93 -20.43 -42.95
CA ASN A 348 -1.30 -21.76 -42.99
C ASN A 348 0.21 -21.71 -43.20
N GLY A 349 0.79 -20.54 -43.45
CA GLY A 349 2.18 -20.43 -43.80
C GLY A 349 3.11 -20.55 -42.56
N PRO A 350 4.33 -21.05 -42.76
CA PRO A 350 5.35 -20.99 -41.72
C PRO A 350 5.76 -19.53 -41.50
N TRP A 351 5.96 -19.17 -40.25
CA TRP A 351 6.57 -17.91 -39.86
C TRP A 351 8.10 -18.06 -39.86
N SER A 352 8.80 -17.12 -40.46
CA SER A 352 10.26 -17.10 -40.54
C SER A 352 10.77 -15.84 -39.85
N THR A 353 11.74 -15.99 -38.95
CA THR A 353 12.37 -14.87 -38.25
C THR A 353 13.18 -14.00 -39.22
N ILE A 354 12.84 -12.71 -39.27
CA ILE A 354 13.59 -11.70 -40.02
C ILE A 354 14.75 -11.20 -39.15
N ILE A 355 14.44 -10.83 -37.91
CA ILE A 355 15.39 -10.32 -36.97
C ILE A 355 15.02 -10.80 -35.56
N SER A 356 16.04 -11.10 -34.75
CA SER A 356 15.94 -11.43 -33.33
C SER A 356 16.83 -10.52 -32.53
N ASN A 357 16.66 -10.54 -31.20
CA ASN A 357 17.45 -9.73 -30.27
C ASN A 357 17.39 -8.21 -30.51
N VAL A 358 16.20 -7.71 -30.91
CA VAL A 358 15.97 -6.27 -31.05
C VAL A 358 15.77 -5.66 -29.66
N PRO A 359 16.70 -4.81 -29.17
CA PRO A 359 16.54 -4.22 -27.83
C PRO A 359 15.42 -3.17 -27.85
N GLY A 360 14.55 -3.21 -26.84
CA GLY A 360 13.56 -2.19 -26.62
C GLY A 360 14.17 -0.92 -26.05
N THR A 361 13.71 0.22 -26.51
CA THR A 361 14.23 1.55 -26.17
C THR A 361 13.28 2.36 -25.28
N GLY A 362 12.06 1.84 -24.98
CA GLY A 362 10.99 2.62 -24.36
C GLY A 362 10.24 3.52 -25.36
N GLY A 363 10.53 3.41 -26.65
CA GLY A 363 9.94 4.18 -27.73
C GLY A 363 9.75 3.33 -28.98
N ILE A 364 9.50 3.97 -30.12
CA ILE A 364 9.35 3.30 -31.41
C ILE A 364 10.71 2.82 -31.91
N VAL A 365 10.79 1.55 -32.31
CA VAL A 365 11.93 0.94 -32.97
C VAL A 365 11.49 0.57 -34.39
N THR A 366 12.39 0.77 -35.37
CA THR A 366 12.17 0.38 -36.77
C THR A 366 13.18 -0.67 -37.15
N VAL A 367 12.72 -1.76 -37.75
CA VAL A 367 13.56 -2.84 -38.32
C VAL A 367 13.30 -2.97 -39.82
N THR A 368 14.31 -3.43 -40.57
CA THR A 368 14.23 -3.56 -42.02
C THR A 368 14.19 -5.02 -42.43
N ASP A 369 13.19 -5.38 -43.21
CA ASP A 369 13.13 -6.63 -43.99
C ASP A 369 13.62 -6.37 -45.42
N ALA A 370 14.84 -6.78 -45.68
CA ALA A 370 15.49 -6.53 -46.97
C ALA A 370 14.84 -7.33 -48.11
N ASN A 371 14.65 -6.68 -49.25
CA ASN A 371 14.03 -7.24 -50.43
C ASN A 371 12.58 -7.74 -50.26
N ALA A 372 11.88 -7.24 -49.25
CA ALA A 372 10.49 -7.65 -48.97
C ALA A 372 9.53 -7.41 -50.14
N ALA A 373 9.75 -6.35 -50.92
CA ALA A 373 8.93 -6.01 -52.09
C ALA A 373 9.05 -7.02 -53.27
N SER A 374 10.00 -7.93 -53.21
CA SER A 374 10.11 -9.04 -54.21
C SER A 374 9.03 -10.10 -54.02
N SER A 375 8.33 -10.16 -52.91
CA SER A 375 7.25 -11.09 -52.59
C SER A 375 5.89 -10.47 -52.91
N PRO A 376 4.94 -11.24 -53.53
CA PRO A 376 3.62 -10.71 -53.89
C PRO A 376 2.73 -10.39 -52.67
N SER A 377 2.98 -11.05 -51.55
CA SER A 377 2.35 -10.78 -50.26
C SER A 377 3.32 -11.09 -49.14
N ARG A 378 3.29 -10.27 -48.07
CA ARG A 378 4.12 -10.47 -46.89
C ARG A 378 3.42 -9.91 -45.66
N TYR A 379 3.28 -10.74 -44.65
CA TYR A 379 2.67 -10.41 -43.36
C TYR A 379 3.73 -10.46 -42.26
N TYR A 380 3.62 -9.60 -41.26
CA TYR A 380 4.58 -9.48 -40.20
C TYR A 380 3.92 -9.71 -38.85
N ARG A 381 4.65 -10.27 -37.92
CA ARG A 381 4.33 -10.28 -36.49
C ARG A 381 5.56 -9.97 -35.67
N ILE A 382 5.31 -9.41 -34.53
CA ILE A 382 6.32 -9.06 -33.52
C ILE A 382 6.08 -9.94 -32.31
N GLY A 383 7.16 -10.40 -31.69
CA GLY A 383 7.10 -11.17 -30.45
C GLY A 383 8.17 -10.73 -29.48
N LEU A 384 8.02 -11.11 -28.22
CA LEU A 384 9.01 -10.94 -27.16
C LEU A 384 9.90 -12.18 -27.13
N SER A 385 11.22 -11.96 -27.05
CA SER A 385 12.16 -13.03 -26.72
C SER A 385 12.06 -13.33 -25.22
N GLN A 386 11.95 -14.61 -24.89
CA GLN A 386 11.97 -15.07 -23.49
C GLN A 386 13.35 -14.92 -22.86
#